data_fcaae27db52be6696189d04e1d7fa61e
#
_entry.id   fcaae27db52be6696189d04e1d7fa61e
#
_cell.length_a   1.000
_cell.length_b   1.000
_cell.length_c   1.000
_cell.angle_alpha   90.00
_cell.angle_beta   90.00
_cell.angle_gamma   90.00
#
_symmetry.space_group_name_H-M   'P 1'
#
loop_
_entity.id
_entity.type
_entity.pdbx_description
1 polymer ?
#
loop_
_entity_poly.entity_id
_entity_poly.type
_entity_poly.pdbx_seq_one_letter_code
_entity_poly.pdbx_strand_id
1 'polypeptide(L)'
;MKLYHGSDRIITMPKWDRKSGSGDFGDGFYATESDELGREWAASSACGGFLNIYELDTEGLKVIDLSGDSFDINDWIAFVCLNRPDCIPPSLKRAKDKIHSSALPILADADLIKGYRADDSNLIFLKDHLAGNITKAALTDHLRYSGTGEQVCLRSKKAADRLEFKEAVTVNGSTYYPQRMMRDLRSTASFISDKHGASPSLKDASSRYLKEAMRCLGEFTGYVSAVSPYSSPDNALDIFSVSRYARLFEEDDPKVICGLSGMELHHKVMEEAGLGRDDWEDKGYDRLETGPAYKAGCMLAYFQHESHMSFSEILSAVSFAGIQAQCGDPEDPEDSEDHGDPGDGSTEETAVMISRRDAARISARIAARIAARKPSSSDLQTRRKRLALSQKELSDLSGVNLRTLQQYEIKDKDINRAAAATVYDLSRALYCNVTNILDFI
;
A
#
# COMPACT_ATOMS: atom_id res chain seq x y z
N MET A 1 17.48 -10.04 26.55
CA MET A 1 16.50 -9.15 25.88
C MET A 1 15.26 -9.94 25.55
N LYS A 2 14.08 -9.50 25.99
CA LYS A 2 12.81 -10.17 25.64
C LYS A 2 12.26 -9.58 24.36
N LEU A 3 11.87 -10.44 23.40
CA LEU A 3 11.41 -10.04 22.08
C LEU A 3 10.05 -10.65 21.78
N TYR A 4 9.22 -9.89 21.07
CA TYR A 4 7.86 -10.23 20.68
C TYR A 4 7.72 -10.14 19.17
N HIS A 5 7.13 -11.18 18.56
CA HIS A 5 6.85 -11.21 17.13
C HIS A 5 5.39 -11.61 16.89
N GLY A 6 4.61 -10.70 16.33
CA GLY A 6 3.23 -10.97 15.92
C GLY A 6 3.18 -11.60 14.54
N SER A 7 2.45 -12.72 14.40
CA SER A 7 2.24 -13.37 13.11
C SER A 7 0.94 -14.19 13.08
N ASP A 8 0.58 -14.67 11.90
CA ASP A 8 -0.56 -15.56 11.65
C ASP A 8 -0.35 -17.00 12.14
N ARG A 9 0.86 -17.32 12.61
CA ARG A 9 1.28 -18.67 13.01
C ARG A 9 2.29 -18.67 14.16
N ILE A 10 2.44 -19.82 14.80
CA ILE A 10 3.50 -20.05 15.79
C ILE A 10 4.82 -20.28 15.05
N ILE A 11 5.86 -19.53 15.44
CA ILE A 11 7.19 -19.59 14.86
C ILE A 11 8.19 -19.96 15.96
N THR A 12 8.48 -21.24 16.11
CA THR A 12 9.44 -21.73 17.11
C THR A 12 10.90 -21.55 16.68
N MET A 13 11.16 -21.53 15.36
CA MET A 13 12.49 -21.34 14.77
C MET A 13 12.42 -20.27 13.69
N PRO A 14 12.64 -19.00 14.02
CA PRO A 14 12.59 -17.92 13.04
C PRO A 14 13.76 -18.01 12.06
N LYS A 15 13.48 -17.73 10.80
CA LYS A 15 14.50 -17.64 9.75
C LYS A 15 15.07 -16.23 9.73
N TRP A 16 16.34 -16.09 10.02
CA TRP A 16 17.09 -14.83 10.00
C TRP A 16 17.52 -14.42 8.58
N ASP A 17 17.67 -15.40 7.67
CA ASP A 17 18.09 -15.24 6.28
C ASP A 17 16.90 -15.01 5.32
N ARG A 18 15.75 -14.69 5.88
CA ARG A 18 14.55 -14.43 5.09
C ARG A 18 14.75 -13.14 4.28
N LYS A 19 14.78 -13.27 2.97
CA LYS A 19 14.67 -12.14 2.07
C LYS A 19 13.28 -11.53 2.25
N SER A 20 13.23 -10.39 2.93
CA SER A 20 11.95 -9.72 3.19
C SER A 20 11.55 -8.80 2.03
N GLY A 21 12.51 -8.44 1.16
CA GLY A 21 12.30 -7.55 0.01
C GLY A 21 11.81 -6.13 0.35
N SER A 22 11.33 -5.92 1.58
CA SER A 22 10.73 -4.65 2.02
C SER A 22 10.89 -4.39 3.52
N GLY A 23 11.89 -4.97 4.16
CA GLY A 23 12.17 -4.71 5.58
C GLY A 23 12.93 -3.41 5.75
N ASP A 24 12.53 -2.56 6.72
CA ASP A 24 13.15 -1.26 6.98
C ASP A 24 14.67 -1.35 7.22
N PHE A 25 15.11 -2.46 7.80
CA PHE A 25 16.51 -2.75 8.11
C PHE A 25 17.10 -3.89 7.26
N GLY A 26 16.47 -4.18 6.11
CA GLY A 26 16.90 -5.23 5.19
C GLY A 26 16.46 -6.62 5.60
N ASP A 27 17.17 -7.64 5.08
CA ASP A 27 16.87 -9.03 5.35
C ASP A 27 17.11 -9.38 6.82
N GLY A 28 16.20 -10.16 7.41
CA GLY A 28 16.32 -10.56 8.80
C GLY A 28 15.02 -11.03 9.43
N PHE A 29 15.08 -11.36 10.71
CA PHE A 29 13.92 -11.63 11.55
C PHE A 29 13.56 -10.40 12.36
N TYR A 30 12.34 -9.91 12.17
CA TYR A 30 11.84 -8.70 12.83
C TYR A 30 11.03 -9.02 14.08
N ALA A 31 11.28 -8.28 15.15
CA ALA A 31 10.58 -8.37 16.43
C ALA A 31 10.49 -6.97 17.08
N THR A 32 9.87 -6.87 18.23
CA THR A 32 9.82 -5.66 19.07
C THR A 32 10.04 -6.03 20.53
N GLU A 33 10.47 -5.06 21.34
CA GLU A 33 10.55 -5.22 22.80
C GLU A 33 9.20 -4.94 23.49
N SER A 34 8.20 -4.46 22.74
CA SER A 34 6.85 -4.14 23.24
C SER A 34 5.88 -5.31 23.02
N ASP A 35 5.33 -5.84 24.12
CA ASP A 35 4.25 -6.87 24.10
C ASP A 35 3.03 -6.35 23.32
N GLU A 36 2.63 -5.10 23.55
CA GLU A 36 1.46 -4.50 22.93
C GLU A 36 1.62 -4.38 21.41
N LEU A 37 2.76 -3.86 20.95
CA LEU A 37 3.06 -3.80 19.51
C LEU A 37 3.12 -5.19 18.88
N GLY A 38 3.72 -6.16 19.55
CA GLY A 38 3.74 -7.54 19.08
C GLY A 38 2.34 -8.11 18.88
N ARG A 39 1.38 -7.80 19.77
CA ARG A 39 -0.02 -8.21 19.63
C ARG A 39 -0.72 -7.48 18.49
N GLU A 40 -0.49 -6.19 18.35
CA GLU A 40 -1.02 -5.41 17.22
C GLU A 40 -0.53 -5.94 15.87
N TRP A 41 0.74 -6.40 15.80
CA TRP A 41 1.28 -7.01 14.58
C TRP A 41 0.68 -8.38 14.26
N ALA A 42 0.27 -9.13 15.28
CA ALA A 42 -0.42 -10.40 15.10
C ALA A 42 -1.87 -10.25 14.62
N ALA A 43 -2.46 -9.06 14.82
CA ALA A 43 -3.84 -8.80 14.48
C ALA A 43 -3.98 -8.25 13.05
N SER A 44 -4.94 -8.81 12.30
CA SER A 44 -5.47 -8.25 11.05
C SER A 44 -6.95 -7.90 11.24
N SER A 45 -7.55 -7.22 10.25
CA SER A 45 -8.93 -6.69 10.34
C SER A 45 -9.97 -7.69 10.84
N ALA A 46 -9.93 -8.90 10.35
CA ALA A 46 -10.94 -9.94 10.66
C ALA A 46 -10.39 -11.10 11.48
N CYS A 47 -9.07 -11.25 11.58
CA CYS A 47 -8.43 -12.43 12.13
C CYS A 47 -7.46 -12.04 13.24
N GLY A 48 -7.45 -12.83 14.30
CA GLY A 48 -6.36 -12.84 15.26
C GLY A 48 -5.15 -13.60 14.72
N GLY A 49 -4.11 -13.68 15.54
CA GLY A 49 -2.90 -14.42 15.25
C GLY A 49 -2.22 -14.89 16.52
N PHE A 50 -0.92 -14.94 16.50
CA PHE A 50 -0.10 -15.40 17.62
C PHE A 50 0.99 -14.38 17.95
N LEU A 51 1.12 -14.05 19.22
CA LEU A 51 2.28 -13.38 19.78
C LEU A 51 3.33 -14.44 20.11
N ASN A 52 4.39 -14.51 19.33
CA ASN A 52 5.53 -15.38 19.60
C ASN A 52 6.51 -14.65 20.50
N ILE A 53 6.89 -15.25 21.61
CA ILE A 53 7.72 -14.67 22.67
C ILE A 53 9.08 -15.37 22.70
N TYR A 54 10.13 -14.57 22.69
CA TYR A 54 11.51 -15.06 22.68
C TYR A 54 12.35 -14.37 23.74
N GLU A 55 13.42 -15.03 24.12
CA GLU A 55 14.56 -14.43 24.84
C GLU A 55 15.80 -14.45 23.96
N LEU A 56 16.47 -13.32 23.84
CA LEU A 56 17.72 -13.16 23.10
C LEU A 56 18.86 -12.87 24.09
N ASP A 57 19.88 -13.71 24.07
CA ASP A 57 21.15 -13.40 24.72
C ASP A 57 21.96 -12.48 23.78
N THR A 58 22.19 -11.24 24.23
CA THR A 58 22.90 -10.22 23.45
C THR A 58 24.39 -10.16 23.73
N GLU A 59 24.93 -10.99 24.63
CA GLU A 59 26.35 -10.98 24.99
C GLU A 59 27.23 -11.25 23.76
N GLY A 60 28.13 -10.33 23.46
CA GLY A 60 29.06 -10.42 22.32
C GLY A 60 28.40 -10.27 20.93
N LEU A 61 27.13 -9.89 20.83
CA LEU A 61 26.53 -9.47 19.57
C LEU A 61 26.89 -8.03 19.24
N LYS A 62 27.11 -7.73 17.96
CA LYS A 62 27.22 -6.36 17.46
C LYS A 62 25.83 -5.77 17.32
N VAL A 63 25.41 -5.00 18.32
CA VAL A 63 24.11 -4.32 18.37
C VAL A 63 24.26 -2.87 17.91
N ILE A 64 23.42 -2.44 17.00
CA ILE A 64 23.29 -1.05 16.55
C ILE A 64 21.89 -0.56 16.89
N ASP A 65 21.81 0.54 17.65
CA ASP A 65 20.56 1.17 18.06
C ASP A 65 20.43 2.54 17.37
N LEU A 66 19.69 2.56 16.24
CA LEU A 66 19.44 3.77 15.44
C LEU A 66 18.46 4.76 16.11
N SER A 67 17.81 4.37 17.22
CA SER A 67 16.97 5.23 18.05
C SER A 67 17.74 5.82 19.24
N GLY A 68 18.94 5.30 19.51
CA GLY A 68 19.80 5.74 20.60
C GLY A 68 20.55 7.05 20.29
N ASP A 69 21.06 7.69 21.35
CA ASP A 69 21.74 8.99 21.27
C ASP A 69 23.09 8.96 20.49
N SER A 70 23.61 7.79 20.19
CA SER A 70 24.87 7.62 19.44
C SER A 70 24.71 7.78 17.92
N PHE A 71 23.49 7.83 17.42
CA PHE A 71 23.17 7.92 16.01
C PHE A 71 22.33 9.16 15.71
N ASP A 72 22.56 9.74 14.53
CA ASP A 72 21.76 10.82 14.00
C ASP A 72 20.52 10.25 13.29
N ILE A 73 19.40 10.98 13.30
CA ILE A 73 18.21 10.55 12.57
C ILE A 73 18.46 10.39 11.07
N ASN A 74 19.42 11.10 10.50
CA ASN A 74 19.84 10.91 9.11
C ASN A 74 20.42 9.50 8.86
N ASP A 75 21.04 8.87 9.87
CA ASP A 75 21.55 7.50 9.76
C ASP A 75 20.38 6.52 9.62
N TRP A 76 19.32 6.73 10.41
CA TRP A 76 18.08 5.95 10.29
C TRP A 76 17.41 6.17 8.93
N ILE A 77 17.26 7.43 8.48
CA ILE A 77 16.68 7.76 7.16
C ILE A 77 17.47 7.07 6.04
N ALA A 78 18.79 7.21 6.07
CA ALA A 78 19.64 6.63 5.04
C ALA A 78 19.53 5.11 4.98
N PHE A 79 19.43 4.48 6.14
CA PHE A 79 19.34 3.04 6.24
C PHE A 79 17.97 2.51 5.77
N VAL A 80 16.88 3.18 6.14
CA VAL A 80 15.54 2.88 5.61
C VAL A 80 15.51 3.05 4.09
N CYS A 81 16.00 4.17 3.57
CA CYS A 81 16.03 4.44 2.13
C CYS A 81 16.93 3.47 1.34
N LEU A 82 17.96 2.89 1.97
CA LEU A 82 18.82 1.87 1.36
C LEU A 82 18.08 0.54 1.20
N ASN A 83 17.35 0.13 2.24
CA ASN A 83 16.67 -1.17 2.28
C ASN A 83 15.27 -1.13 1.64
N ARG A 84 14.68 0.05 1.53
CA ARG A 84 13.39 0.30 0.90
C ARG A 84 13.48 1.45 -0.11
N PRO A 85 14.25 1.27 -1.19
CA PRO A 85 14.48 2.33 -2.18
C PRO A 85 13.17 2.85 -2.80
N ASP A 86 12.20 1.98 -2.91
CA ASP A 86 10.94 2.23 -3.62
C ASP A 86 9.87 2.89 -2.76
N CYS A 87 10.06 2.99 -1.41
CA CYS A 87 9.12 3.68 -0.53
C CYS A 87 9.18 5.21 -0.66
N ILE A 88 10.21 5.76 -1.30
CA ILE A 88 10.40 7.19 -1.50
C ILE A 88 10.06 7.55 -2.95
N PRO A 89 9.11 8.46 -3.17
CA PRO A 89 8.72 8.85 -4.52
C PRO A 89 9.87 9.52 -5.29
N PRO A 90 9.86 9.45 -6.63
CA PRO A 90 10.92 9.99 -7.49
C PRO A 90 11.18 11.48 -7.29
N SER A 91 10.14 12.27 -6.99
CA SER A 91 10.25 13.70 -6.69
C SER A 91 11.20 13.99 -5.53
N LEU A 92 11.33 13.05 -4.57
CA LEU A 92 12.20 13.17 -3.40
C LEU A 92 13.58 12.51 -3.57
N LYS A 93 13.88 11.94 -4.75
CA LYS A 93 15.13 11.22 -5.03
C LYS A 93 16.37 12.06 -4.71
N ARG A 94 16.41 13.35 -5.11
CA ARG A 94 17.55 14.23 -4.84
C ARG A 94 17.80 14.42 -3.35
N ALA A 95 16.73 14.56 -2.55
CA ALA A 95 16.85 14.69 -1.09
C ALA A 95 17.35 13.37 -0.48
N LYS A 96 16.81 12.23 -0.90
CA LYS A 96 17.27 10.90 -0.53
C LYS A 96 18.75 10.70 -0.82
N ASP A 97 19.20 10.99 -2.05
CA ASP A 97 20.58 10.79 -2.48
C ASP A 97 21.56 11.66 -1.69
N LYS A 98 21.14 12.88 -1.32
CA LYS A 98 21.96 13.78 -0.48
C LYS A 98 22.16 13.20 0.92
N ILE A 99 21.17 12.60 1.54
CA ILE A 99 21.26 11.97 2.86
C ILE A 99 22.08 10.68 2.74
N HIS A 100 21.81 9.86 1.73
CA HIS A 100 22.52 8.61 1.50
C HIS A 100 24.03 8.79 1.32
N SER A 101 24.46 9.87 0.66
CA SER A 101 25.89 10.16 0.45
C SER A 101 26.64 10.49 1.75
N SER A 102 25.94 10.84 2.83
CA SER A 102 26.49 11.15 4.15
C SER A 102 26.45 9.98 5.13
N ALA A 103 25.75 8.89 4.80
CA ALA A 103 25.50 7.77 5.70
C ALA A 103 26.41 6.56 5.45
N LEU A 104 26.71 5.91 6.41
CA LEU A 104 27.71 5.03 6.98
C LEU A 104 27.90 3.63 6.36
N PRO A 105 29.19 3.20 6.23
CA PRO A 105 29.59 1.80 6.03
C PRO A 105 29.39 0.89 7.26
N ILE A 106 29.03 1.46 8.43
CA ILE A 106 29.12 0.78 9.74
C ILE A 106 28.04 -0.30 9.94
N LEU A 107 26.97 -0.25 9.16
CA LEU A 107 25.77 -1.08 9.39
C LEU A 107 25.85 -2.48 8.76
N ALA A 108 26.80 -2.72 7.87
CA ALA A 108 26.88 -3.98 7.11
C ALA A 108 27.11 -5.22 7.99
N ASP A 109 27.85 -5.07 9.09
CA ASP A 109 28.28 -6.18 9.95
C ASP A 109 27.46 -6.31 11.24
N ALA A 110 26.32 -5.64 11.38
CA ALA A 110 25.52 -5.74 12.59
C ALA A 110 24.84 -7.10 12.72
N ASP A 111 24.93 -7.69 13.90
CA ASP A 111 24.16 -8.90 14.25
C ASP A 111 22.70 -8.55 14.52
N LEU A 112 22.47 -7.35 15.12
CA LEU A 112 21.18 -6.83 15.53
C LEU A 112 21.09 -5.35 15.23
N ILE A 113 19.99 -4.91 14.64
CA ILE A 113 19.66 -3.50 14.47
C ILE A 113 18.35 -3.22 15.18
N LYS A 114 18.34 -2.19 16.02
CA LYS A 114 17.17 -1.61 16.66
C LYS A 114 16.93 -0.21 16.13
N GLY A 115 15.68 0.21 16.01
CA GLY A 115 15.33 1.57 15.60
C GLY A 115 13.85 1.78 15.39
N TYR A 116 13.48 3.00 15.04
CA TYR A 116 12.10 3.35 14.75
C TYR A 116 11.58 2.57 13.52
N ARG A 117 10.31 2.23 13.53
CA ARG A 117 9.64 1.65 12.38
C ARG A 117 9.51 2.70 11.28
N ALA A 118 9.68 2.28 10.02
CA ALA A 118 9.51 3.15 8.86
C ALA A 118 8.22 2.84 8.07
N ASP A 119 7.41 1.93 8.56
CA ASP A 119 6.09 1.64 8.00
C ASP A 119 5.02 2.55 8.63
N ASP A 120 3.80 2.44 8.10
CA ASP A 120 2.64 3.17 8.60
C ASP A 120 2.83 4.70 8.54
N SER A 121 2.34 5.40 9.53
CA SER A 121 2.39 6.87 9.60
C SER A 121 3.80 7.47 9.58
N ASN A 122 4.81 6.74 10.06
CA ASN A 122 6.18 7.26 10.11
C ASN A 122 6.78 7.57 8.73
N LEU A 123 6.37 6.84 7.68
CA LEU A 123 6.78 7.15 6.30
C LEU A 123 6.21 8.47 5.79
N ILE A 124 5.04 8.90 6.25
CA ILE A 124 4.49 10.21 5.92
C ILE A 124 5.44 11.30 6.41
N PHE A 125 5.88 11.21 7.66
CA PHE A 125 6.78 12.20 8.26
C PHE A 125 8.18 12.16 7.66
N LEU A 126 8.67 10.98 7.29
CA LEU A 126 9.94 10.84 6.57
C LEU A 126 9.86 11.54 5.21
N LYS A 127 8.80 11.33 4.44
CA LYS A 127 8.57 12.00 3.15
C LYS A 127 8.43 13.51 3.33
N ASP A 128 7.66 13.98 4.32
CA ASP A 128 7.52 15.40 4.66
C ASP A 128 8.86 16.04 5.02
N HIS A 129 9.75 15.32 5.71
CA HIS A 129 11.10 15.80 6.00
C HIS A 129 11.95 15.89 4.72
N LEU A 130 11.92 14.88 3.87
CA LEU A 130 12.63 14.89 2.59
C LEU A 130 12.14 16.00 1.65
N ALA A 131 10.86 16.32 1.69
CA ALA A 131 10.24 17.42 0.96
C ALA A 131 10.58 18.80 1.55
N GLY A 132 11.15 18.87 2.75
CA GLY A 132 11.43 20.12 3.45
C GLY A 132 10.24 20.71 4.20
N ASN A 133 9.11 20.02 4.28
CA ASN A 133 7.89 20.45 4.97
C ASN A 133 8.05 20.47 6.48
N ILE A 134 8.90 19.62 7.03
CA ILE A 134 9.22 19.55 8.46
C ILE A 134 10.73 19.52 8.70
N THR A 135 11.12 20.03 9.86
CA THR A 135 12.54 20.03 10.27
C THR A 135 12.99 18.64 10.71
N LYS A 136 14.30 18.42 10.72
CA LYS A 136 14.91 17.22 11.29
C LYS A 136 14.52 17.02 12.76
N ALA A 137 14.49 18.09 13.56
CA ALA A 137 14.07 18.02 14.96
C ALA A 137 12.62 17.54 15.09
N ALA A 138 11.72 18.11 14.28
CA ALA A 138 10.32 17.71 14.30
C ALA A 138 10.10 16.23 13.91
N LEU A 139 10.87 15.70 12.93
CA LEU A 139 10.86 14.27 12.61
C LEU A 139 11.38 13.43 13.78
N THR A 140 12.49 13.83 14.40
CA THR A 140 13.07 13.12 15.54
C THR A 140 12.10 13.06 16.72
N ASP A 141 11.46 14.19 17.05
CA ASP A 141 10.49 14.28 18.13
C ASP A 141 9.24 13.42 17.82
N HIS A 142 8.78 13.45 16.58
CA HIS A 142 7.67 12.57 16.15
C HIS A 142 8.03 11.10 16.37
N LEU A 143 9.12 10.62 15.83
CA LEU A 143 9.53 9.22 15.95
C LEU A 143 9.71 8.79 17.41
N ARG A 144 10.23 9.69 18.25
CA ARG A 144 10.51 9.44 19.68
C ARG A 144 9.23 9.43 20.55
N TYR A 145 8.28 10.32 20.27
CA TYR A 145 7.15 10.58 21.18
C TYR A 145 5.78 10.21 20.63
N SER A 146 5.66 9.87 19.36
CA SER A 146 4.37 9.49 18.74
C SER A 146 3.78 8.18 19.24
N GLY A 147 4.58 7.35 19.91
CA GLY A 147 4.15 6.03 20.39
C GLY A 147 4.06 4.96 19.29
N THR A 148 4.54 5.24 18.07
CA THR A 148 4.58 4.26 16.97
C THR A 148 5.51 3.09 17.26
N GLY A 149 6.54 3.31 18.12
CA GLY A 149 7.39 2.30 18.67
C GLY A 149 8.60 1.93 17.81
N GLU A 150 9.33 0.97 18.31
CA GLU A 150 10.59 0.51 17.75
C GLU A 150 10.50 -0.95 17.34
N GLN A 151 11.36 -1.30 16.39
CA GLN A 151 11.54 -2.68 15.96
C GLN A 151 13.00 -3.11 16.09
N VAL A 152 13.20 -4.39 16.18
CA VAL A 152 14.49 -5.08 16.26
C VAL A 152 14.59 -6.04 15.10
N CYS A 153 15.68 -5.98 14.35
CA CYS A 153 15.95 -6.89 13.23
C CYS A 153 17.19 -7.74 13.56
N LEU A 154 17.02 -9.06 13.64
CA LEU A 154 18.11 -10.03 13.75
C LEU A 154 18.62 -10.35 12.35
N ARG A 155 19.89 -10.07 12.05
CA ARG A 155 20.47 -10.13 10.71
C ARG A 155 21.54 -11.21 10.53
N SER A 156 21.98 -11.84 11.61
CA SER A 156 23.03 -12.84 11.55
C SER A 156 22.61 -14.20 12.12
N LYS A 157 23.25 -15.25 11.63
CA LYS A 157 23.14 -16.58 12.21
C LYS A 157 23.51 -16.59 13.69
N LYS A 158 24.53 -15.80 14.05
CA LYS A 158 25.01 -15.67 15.44
C LYS A 158 23.92 -15.13 16.36
N ALA A 159 23.13 -14.14 15.92
CA ALA A 159 21.98 -13.64 16.68
C ALA A 159 20.85 -14.66 16.72
N ALA A 160 20.57 -15.34 15.60
CA ALA A 160 19.54 -16.36 15.54
C ALA A 160 19.83 -17.58 16.43
N ASP A 161 21.08 -18.04 16.49
CA ASP A 161 21.49 -19.17 17.34
C ASP A 161 21.36 -18.86 18.86
N ARG A 162 21.24 -17.57 19.24
CA ARG A 162 21.06 -17.09 20.61
C ARG A 162 19.62 -16.71 20.96
N LEU A 163 18.71 -16.86 20.00
CA LEU A 163 17.30 -16.58 20.18
C LEU A 163 16.58 -17.85 20.65
N GLU A 164 16.02 -17.81 21.84
CA GLU A 164 15.29 -18.93 22.45
C GLU A 164 13.79 -18.66 22.40
N PHE A 165 13.02 -19.53 21.74
CA PHE A 165 11.56 -19.48 21.80
C PHE A 165 11.06 -19.88 23.19
N LYS A 166 10.18 -19.09 23.80
CA LYS A 166 9.60 -19.36 25.11
C LYS A 166 8.17 -19.87 24.99
N GLU A 167 7.31 -19.09 24.38
CA GLU A 167 5.89 -19.44 24.26
C GLU A 167 5.22 -18.67 23.12
N ALA A 168 4.00 -19.09 22.77
CA ALA A 168 3.13 -18.35 21.86
C ALA A 168 1.76 -18.13 22.54
N VAL A 169 1.26 -16.90 22.43
CA VAL A 169 -0.04 -16.50 23.01
C VAL A 169 -0.99 -16.14 21.86
N THR A 170 -2.21 -16.68 21.90
CA THR A 170 -3.25 -16.33 20.94
C THR A 170 -3.66 -14.87 21.12
N VAL A 171 -3.76 -14.13 20.00
CA VAL A 171 -4.15 -12.72 19.96
C VAL A 171 -5.52 -12.58 19.31
N ASN A 172 -6.41 -11.81 19.94
CA ASN A 172 -7.73 -11.51 19.41
C ASN A 172 -7.66 -10.33 18.45
N GLY A 173 -7.95 -10.56 17.15
CA GLY A 173 -7.93 -9.54 16.13
C GLY A 173 -8.91 -8.40 16.38
N SER A 174 -10.12 -8.69 16.85
CA SER A 174 -11.13 -7.65 17.11
C SER A 174 -10.75 -6.69 18.24
N THR A 175 -9.81 -7.06 19.11
CA THR A 175 -9.29 -6.21 20.18
C THR A 175 -8.10 -5.39 19.72
N TYR A 176 -7.11 -6.03 19.09
CA TYR A 176 -5.81 -5.39 18.83
C TYR A 176 -5.72 -4.71 17.46
N TYR A 177 -6.51 -5.12 16.46
CA TYR A 177 -6.53 -4.42 15.16
C TYR A 177 -7.05 -2.97 15.27
N PRO A 178 -8.18 -2.70 15.97
CA PRO A 178 -8.60 -1.31 16.18
C PRO A 178 -7.59 -0.49 17.00
N GLN A 179 -6.89 -1.10 17.96
CA GLN A 179 -5.85 -0.40 18.73
C GLN A 179 -4.68 0.02 17.84
N ARG A 180 -4.23 -0.86 16.93
CA ARG A 180 -3.23 -0.57 15.93
C ARG A 180 -3.64 0.61 15.04
N MET A 181 -4.86 0.59 14.48
CA MET A 181 -5.39 1.67 13.66
C MET A 181 -5.45 3.00 14.42
N MET A 182 -5.91 2.97 15.67
CA MET A 182 -5.98 4.16 16.51
C MET A 182 -4.61 4.71 16.91
N ARG A 183 -3.59 3.87 17.03
CA ARG A 183 -2.21 4.30 17.31
C ARG A 183 -1.68 5.16 16.16
N ASP A 184 -1.80 4.70 14.93
CA ASP A 184 -1.35 5.41 13.74
C ASP A 184 -2.11 6.73 13.54
N LEU A 185 -3.44 6.71 13.69
CA LEU A 185 -4.26 7.92 13.64
C LEU A 185 -3.86 8.96 14.69
N ARG A 186 -3.63 8.55 15.95
CA ARG A 186 -3.20 9.45 17.02
C ARG A 186 -1.82 10.03 16.78
N SER A 187 -0.89 9.22 16.30
CA SER A 187 0.46 9.65 15.93
C SER A 187 0.40 10.78 14.89
N THR A 188 -0.38 10.60 13.83
CA THR A 188 -0.57 11.61 12.79
C THR A 188 -1.27 12.85 13.34
N ALA A 189 -2.27 12.71 14.21
CA ALA A 189 -3.05 13.80 14.79
C ALA A 189 -2.21 14.68 15.75
N SER A 190 -1.39 14.09 16.62
CA SER A 190 -0.58 14.83 17.60
C SER A 190 0.37 15.83 16.94
N PHE A 191 0.93 15.47 15.80
CA PHE A 191 1.84 16.34 15.06
C PHE A 191 1.17 17.58 14.44
N ILE A 192 -0.09 17.47 14.03
CA ILE A 192 -0.85 18.60 13.48
C ILE A 192 -1.13 19.64 14.58
N SER A 193 -1.34 19.18 15.83
CA SER A 193 -1.53 20.05 17.00
C SER A 193 -0.36 21.01 17.23
N ASP A 194 0.85 20.50 17.17
CA ASP A 194 2.06 21.27 17.46
C ASP A 194 2.33 22.38 16.44
N LYS A 195 1.89 22.21 15.18
CA LYS A 195 2.07 23.22 14.12
C LYS A 195 1.06 24.36 14.15
N HIS A 196 -0.15 24.15 14.65
CA HIS A 196 -1.26 25.10 14.52
C HIS A 196 -1.88 25.57 15.84
N GLY A 197 -1.37 25.11 17.00
CA GLY A 197 -1.88 25.52 18.31
C GLY A 197 -3.32 25.11 18.60
N ALA A 198 -3.93 24.30 17.74
CA ALA A 198 -5.26 23.73 17.89
C ALA A 198 -5.19 22.23 18.03
N SER A 199 -5.98 21.62 18.91
CA SER A 199 -6.08 20.14 18.96
C SER A 199 -6.56 19.62 17.62
N PRO A 200 -5.79 18.73 16.94
CA PRO A 200 -6.18 18.22 15.64
C PRO A 200 -7.41 17.34 15.78
N SER A 201 -8.28 17.45 14.80
CA SER A 201 -9.42 16.56 14.71
C SER A 201 -9.00 15.24 14.02
N LEU A 202 -9.71 14.15 14.33
CA LEU A 202 -9.57 12.90 13.57
C LEU A 202 -9.76 13.11 12.05
N LYS A 203 -10.49 14.17 11.66
CA LYS A 203 -10.68 14.57 10.26
C LYS A 203 -9.39 14.99 9.57
N ASP A 204 -8.44 15.60 10.29
CA ASP A 204 -7.16 16.05 9.68
C ASP A 204 -6.24 14.87 9.45
N ALA A 205 -6.24 13.88 10.33
CA ALA A 205 -5.51 12.63 10.14
C ALA A 205 -6.10 11.84 8.94
N SER A 206 -7.42 11.68 8.87
CA SER A 206 -8.11 11.04 7.74
C SER A 206 -7.80 11.74 6.41
N SER A 207 -7.72 13.07 6.39
CA SER A 207 -7.35 13.83 5.19
C SER A 207 -5.90 13.54 4.72
N ARG A 208 -4.97 13.24 5.63
CA ARG A 208 -3.59 12.84 5.27
C ARG A 208 -3.55 11.43 4.69
N TYR A 209 -4.24 10.47 5.31
CA TYR A 209 -4.35 9.13 4.76
C TYR A 209 -4.97 9.14 3.37
N LEU A 210 -5.99 9.96 3.14
CA LEU A 210 -6.58 10.13 1.81
C LEU A 210 -5.55 10.64 0.78
N LYS A 211 -4.70 11.61 1.15
CA LYS A 211 -3.63 12.10 0.26
C LYS A 211 -2.63 10.99 -0.08
N GLU A 212 -2.20 10.23 0.91
CA GLU A 212 -1.27 9.11 0.69
C GLU A 212 -1.93 7.98 -0.13
N ALA A 213 -3.21 7.68 0.10
CA ALA A 213 -3.98 6.74 -0.70
C ALA A 213 -4.06 7.17 -2.17
N MET A 214 -4.39 8.44 -2.41
CA MET A 214 -4.42 9.02 -3.76
C MET A 214 -3.06 8.92 -4.44
N ARG A 215 -1.98 9.28 -3.72
CA ARG A 215 -0.61 9.19 -4.24
C ARG A 215 -0.23 7.74 -4.55
N CYS A 216 -0.43 6.82 -3.63
CA CYS A 216 -0.08 5.42 -3.78
C CYS A 216 -0.77 4.78 -5.00
N LEU A 217 -2.08 5.00 -5.16
CA LEU A 217 -2.82 4.44 -6.28
C LEU A 217 -2.55 5.19 -7.61
N GLY A 218 -2.24 6.49 -7.54
CA GLY A 218 -1.74 7.27 -8.66
C GLY A 218 -0.40 6.74 -9.18
N GLU A 219 0.57 6.51 -8.30
CA GLU A 219 1.85 5.89 -8.63
C GLU A 219 1.68 4.47 -9.20
N PHE A 220 0.80 3.65 -8.62
CA PHE A 220 0.49 2.31 -9.13
C PHE A 220 0.05 2.35 -10.60
N THR A 221 -0.95 3.16 -10.91
CA THR A 221 -1.50 3.25 -12.27
C THR A 221 -0.57 3.96 -13.24
N GLY A 222 0.16 4.96 -12.77
CA GLY A 222 1.20 5.66 -13.52
C GLY A 222 2.35 4.72 -13.89
N TYR A 223 2.85 3.93 -12.93
CA TYR A 223 3.89 2.92 -13.15
C TYR A 223 3.45 1.89 -14.19
N VAL A 224 2.28 1.28 -14.04
CA VAL A 224 1.76 0.30 -15.00
C VAL A 224 1.64 0.89 -16.40
N SER A 225 1.19 2.13 -16.54
CA SER A 225 1.04 2.81 -17.83
C SER A 225 2.38 3.10 -18.52
N ALA A 226 3.44 3.34 -17.74
CA ALA A 226 4.74 3.76 -18.27
C ALA A 226 5.68 2.59 -18.56
N VAL A 227 5.65 1.53 -17.73
CA VAL A 227 6.72 0.52 -17.69
C VAL A 227 6.24 -0.85 -18.19
N SER A 228 4.95 -1.16 -18.11
CA SER A 228 4.47 -2.49 -18.41
C SER A 228 4.02 -2.64 -19.87
N PRO A 229 4.79 -3.31 -20.72
CA PRO A 229 4.36 -3.63 -22.09
C PRO A 229 3.29 -4.74 -22.11
N TYR A 230 3.04 -5.42 -20.98
CA TYR A 230 2.19 -6.62 -20.90
C TYR A 230 0.91 -6.42 -20.09
N SER A 231 0.75 -5.28 -19.43
CA SER A 231 -0.38 -5.04 -18.55
C SER A 231 -0.91 -3.62 -18.78
N SER A 232 -2.17 -3.51 -19.14
CA SER A 232 -2.85 -2.23 -19.10
C SER A 232 -3.20 -1.87 -17.65
N PRO A 233 -3.35 -0.57 -17.31
CA PRO A 233 -3.84 -0.19 -15.99
C PRO A 233 -5.18 -0.85 -15.62
N ASP A 234 -6.09 -1.06 -16.58
CA ASP A 234 -7.34 -1.80 -16.35
C ASP A 234 -7.07 -3.24 -15.84
N ASN A 235 -6.17 -3.97 -16.50
CA ASN A 235 -5.83 -5.34 -16.10
C ASN A 235 -5.18 -5.40 -14.72
N ALA A 236 -4.20 -4.51 -14.47
CA ALA A 236 -3.52 -4.45 -13.19
C ALA A 236 -4.47 -4.09 -12.04
N LEU A 237 -5.41 -3.18 -12.28
CA LEU A 237 -6.44 -2.80 -11.31
C LEU A 237 -7.50 -3.89 -11.12
N ASP A 238 -7.86 -4.65 -12.16
CA ASP A 238 -8.74 -5.82 -11.99
C ASP A 238 -8.09 -6.85 -11.04
N ILE A 239 -6.78 -7.14 -11.19
CA ILE A 239 -6.03 -8.01 -10.29
C ILE A 239 -5.93 -7.39 -8.89
N PHE A 240 -5.58 -6.11 -8.78
CA PHE A 240 -5.54 -5.38 -7.52
C PHE A 240 -6.88 -5.47 -6.78
N SER A 241 -8.00 -5.23 -7.47
CA SER A 241 -9.34 -5.15 -6.87
C SER A 241 -9.80 -6.40 -6.11
N VAL A 242 -9.17 -7.55 -6.38
CA VAL A 242 -9.48 -8.83 -5.72
C VAL A 242 -8.37 -9.32 -4.80
N SER A 243 -7.25 -8.59 -4.74
CA SER A 243 -6.13 -8.91 -3.87
C SER A 243 -6.44 -8.59 -2.40
N ARG A 244 -5.64 -9.16 -1.50
CA ARG A 244 -5.68 -8.75 -0.08
C ARG A 244 -5.31 -7.28 0.11
N TYR A 245 -4.48 -6.73 -0.78
CA TYR A 245 -4.03 -5.35 -0.71
C TYR A 245 -5.16 -4.36 -1.00
N ALA A 246 -6.07 -4.67 -1.94
CA ALA A 246 -7.26 -3.84 -2.17
C ALA A 246 -8.13 -3.76 -0.91
N ARG A 247 -8.37 -4.90 -0.26
CA ARG A 247 -9.14 -4.93 0.99
C ARG A 247 -8.47 -4.15 2.11
N LEU A 248 -7.15 -4.30 2.30
CA LEU A 248 -6.40 -3.52 3.29
C LEU A 248 -6.43 -2.02 2.96
N PHE A 249 -6.38 -1.68 1.68
CA PHE A 249 -6.50 -0.29 1.22
C PHE A 249 -7.90 0.28 1.49
N GLU A 250 -8.96 -0.49 1.25
CA GLU A 250 -10.37 -0.15 1.55
C GLU A 250 -10.63 0.00 3.06
N GLU A 251 -9.84 -0.69 3.89
CA GLU A 251 -9.87 -0.62 5.36
C GLU A 251 -8.96 0.50 5.93
N ASP A 252 -8.39 1.36 5.07
CA ASP A 252 -7.44 2.42 5.42
C ASP A 252 -6.21 1.88 6.20
N ASP A 253 -5.72 0.64 5.90
CA ASP A 253 -4.57 0.07 6.60
C ASP A 253 -3.29 0.87 6.27
N PRO A 254 -2.67 1.54 7.25
CA PRO A 254 -1.52 2.41 7.03
C PRO A 254 -0.33 1.69 6.40
N LYS A 255 -0.16 0.39 6.62
CA LYS A 255 0.93 -0.39 6.01
C LYS A 255 0.84 -0.45 4.50
N VAL A 256 -0.37 -0.37 3.96
CA VAL A 256 -0.57 -0.35 2.50
C VAL A 256 -0.56 1.08 2.00
N ILE A 257 -1.37 1.95 2.60
CA ILE A 257 -1.57 3.32 2.13
C ILE A 257 -0.30 4.17 2.27
N CYS A 258 0.36 4.10 3.44
CA CYS A 258 1.53 4.91 3.76
C CYS A 258 2.83 4.12 3.62
N GLY A 259 2.77 2.83 3.92
CA GLY A 259 3.90 1.94 4.00
C GLY A 259 4.42 1.43 2.65
N LEU A 260 3.64 1.54 1.57
CA LEU A 260 4.04 1.12 0.23
C LEU A 260 4.06 2.31 -0.73
N SER A 261 5.01 2.29 -1.67
CA SER A 261 4.88 3.08 -2.90
C SER A 261 3.92 2.38 -3.86
N GLY A 262 3.42 3.10 -4.86
CA GLY A 262 2.57 2.49 -5.89
C GLY A 262 3.26 1.38 -6.66
N MET A 263 4.58 1.47 -6.88
CA MET A 263 5.39 0.42 -7.50
C MET A 263 5.50 -0.81 -6.60
N GLU A 264 5.84 -0.66 -5.32
CA GLU A 264 5.84 -1.77 -4.37
C GLU A 264 4.48 -2.45 -4.26
N LEU A 265 3.41 -1.66 -4.23
CA LEU A 265 2.04 -2.19 -4.23
C LEU A 265 1.78 -3.03 -5.47
N HIS A 266 2.16 -2.54 -6.66
CA HIS A 266 2.03 -3.30 -7.90
C HIS A 266 2.79 -4.64 -7.84
N HIS A 267 4.07 -4.62 -7.43
CA HIS A 267 4.88 -5.83 -7.32
C HIS A 267 4.26 -6.86 -6.38
N LYS A 268 3.80 -6.42 -5.20
CA LYS A 268 3.15 -7.29 -4.21
C LYS A 268 1.82 -7.88 -4.70
N VAL A 269 1.04 -7.10 -5.43
CA VAL A 269 -0.23 -7.55 -6.03
C VAL A 269 0.03 -8.60 -7.10
N MET A 270 1.02 -8.37 -7.97
CA MET A 270 1.36 -9.33 -9.03
C MET A 270 2.02 -10.60 -8.47
N GLU A 271 2.83 -10.49 -7.42
CA GLU A 271 3.40 -11.65 -6.72
C GLU A 271 2.28 -12.51 -6.10
N GLU A 272 1.30 -11.90 -5.44
CA GLU A 272 0.13 -12.61 -4.88
C GLU A 272 -0.68 -13.33 -5.97
N ALA A 273 -0.80 -12.74 -7.15
CA ALA A 273 -1.48 -13.33 -8.30
C ALA A 273 -0.65 -14.42 -9.01
N GLY A 274 0.61 -14.67 -8.59
CA GLY A 274 1.53 -15.60 -9.26
C GLY A 274 2.06 -15.07 -10.60
N LEU A 275 1.99 -13.76 -10.81
CA LEU A 275 2.45 -13.06 -12.03
C LEU A 275 3.71 -12.22 -11.77
N GLY A 276 4.34 -12.37 -10.60
CA GLY A 276 5.58 -11.70 -10.25
C GLY A 276 6.72 -12.07 -11.19
N ARG A 277 7.58 -11.12 -11.53
CA ARG A 277 8.75 -11.30 -12.40
C ARG A 277 9.96 -10.65 -11.77
N ASP A 278 11.12 -11.34 -11.86
CA ASP A 278 12.39 -10.84 -11.32
C ASP A 278 13.04 -9.75 -12.19
N ASP A 279 12.52 -9.53 -13.42
CA ASP A 279 13.10 -8.65 -14.44
C ASP A 279 12.36 -7.31 -14.60
N TRP A 280 11.56 -6.92 -13.61
CA TRP A 280 10.88 -5.62 -13.65
C TRP A 280 11.88 -4.50 -13.44
N GLU A 281 12.21 -3.82 -14.54
CA GLU A 281 13.19 -2.74 -14.54
C GLU A 281 12.55 -1.40 -14.10
N ASP A 282 13.31 -0.66 -13.29
CA ASP A 282 13.02 0.68 -12.77
C ASP A 282 13.01 1.79 -13.85
N LYS A 283 12.70 1.46 -15.10
CA LYS A 283 12.78 2.39 -16.23
C LYS A 283 11.59 3.36 -16.25
N GLY A 284 11.88 4.62 -16.10
CA GLY A 284 10.93 5.72 -16.39
C GLY A 284 10.15 6.26 -15.19
N TYR A 285 10.55 5.94 -13.98
CA TYR A 285 9.90 6.37 -12.74
C TYR A 285 9.86 7.91 -12.56
N ASP A 286 10.84 8.63 -13.10
CA ASP A 286 10.98 10.10 -12.94
C ASP A 286 9.86 10.94 -13.62
N ARG A 287 8.92 10.32 -14.33
CA ARG A 287 7.84 11.01 -15.08
C ARG A 287 6.43 10.60 -14.70
N LEU A 288 6.25 9.81 -13.65
CA LEU A 288 4.98 9.17 -13.33
C LEU A 288 3.93 10.10 -12.71
N GLU A 289 4.35 11.16 -12.03
CA GLU A 289 3.51 11.96 -11.13
C GLU A 289 2.56 12.96 -11.82
N THR A 290 2.58 13.05 -13.15
CA THR A 290 1.79 14.08 -13.86
C THR A 290 0.89 13.53 -14.97
N GLY A 291 1.02 12.26 -15.32
CA GLY A 291 0.30 11.67 -16.46
C GLY A 291 -1.19 11.43 -16.19
N PRO A 292 -2.01 11.30 -17.26
CA PRO A 292 -3.45 11.01 -17.12
C PRO A 292 -3.76 9.75 -16.34
N ALA A 293 -2.90 8.71 -16.43
CA ALA A 293 -3.05 7.47 -15.65
C ALA A 293 -2.84 7.70 -14.16
N TYR A 294 -1.84 8.49 -13.77
CA TYR A 294 -1.60 8.89 -12.39
C TYR A 294 -2.82 9.62 -11.80
N LYS A 295 -3.31 10.65 -12.51
CA LYS A 295 -4.49 11.42 -12.09
C LYS A 295 -5.72 10.53 -11.92
N ALA A 296 -5.93 9.59 -12.83
CA ALA A 296 -7.05 8.65 -12.76
C ALA A 296 -6.92 7.69 -11.55
N GLY A 297 -5.72 7.25 -11.21
CA GLY A 297 -5.45 6.46 -10.01
C GLY A 297 -5.75 7.24 -8.72
N CYS A 298 -5.31 8.50 -8.65
CA CYS A 298 -5.66 9.40 -7.55
C CYS A 298 -7.18 9.55 -7.41
N MET A 299 -7.89 9.71 -8.53
CA MET A 299 -9.35 9.83 -8.52
C MET A 299 -10.08 8.56 -8.11
N LEU A 300 -9.55 7.40 -8.50
CA LEU A 300 -10.09 6.12 -8.08
C LEU A 300 -9.99 5.95 -6.56
N ALA A 301 -8.83 6.28 -5.96
CA ALA A 301 -8.66 6.25 -4.50
C ALA A 301 -9.58 7.26 -3.80
N TYR A 302 -9.68 8.49 -4.30
CA TYR A 302 -10.57 9.50 -3.75
C TYR A 302 -12.03 9.03 -3.80
N PHE A 303 -12.49 8.51 -4.93
CA PHE A 303 -13.87 8.05 -5.08
C PHE A 303 -14.17 6.85 -4.18
N GLN A 304 -13.24 5.91 -4.04
CA GLN A 304 -13.37 4.77 -3.14
C GLN A 304 -13.54 5.25 -1.69
N HIS A 305 -12.69 6.17 -1.24
CA HIS A 305 -12.75 6.73 0.12
C HIS A 305 -14.09 7.44 0.40
N GLU A 306 -14.57 8.28 -0.53
CA GLU A 306 -15.83 9.03 -0.36
C GLU A 306 -17.09 8.15 -0.45
N SER A 307 -17.05 7.13 -1.30
CA SER A 307 -18.21 6.26 -1.55
C SER A 307 -18.29 5.06 -0.63
N HIS A 308 -17.16 4.66 0.00
CA HIS A 308 -16.99 3.43 0.75
C HIS A 308 -17.33 2.15 -0.05
N MET A 309 -17.38 2.26 -1.38
CA MET A 309 -17.53 1.10 -2.27
C MET A 309 -16.20 0.35 -2.38
N SER A 310 -16.26 -0.96 -2.58
CA SER A 310 -15.04 -1.71 -2.89
C SER A 310 -14.50 -1.35 -4.28
N PHE A 311 -13.18 -1.46 -4.47
CA PHE A 311 -12.58 -1.28 -5.80
C PHE A 311 -13.20 -2.20 -6.85
N SER A 312 -13.54 -3.43 -6.45
CA SER A 312 -14.20 -4.40 -7.32
C SER A 312 -15.57 -3.90 -7.81
N GLU A 313 -16.39 -3.30 -6.95
CA GLU A 313 -17.68 -2.71 -7.33
C GLU A 313 -17.48 -1.52 -8.26
N ILE A 314 -16.58 -0.62 -7.94
CA ILE A 314 -16.30 0.57 -8.76
C ILE A 314 -15.82 0.17 -10.15
N LEU A 315 -14.80 -0.69 -10.25
CA LEU A 315 -14.20 -1.11 -11.52
C LEU A 315 -15.12 -2.02 -12.34
N SER A 316 -16.06 -2.72 -11.71
CA SER A 316 -17.11 -3.43 -12.41
C SER A 316 -18.09 -2.47 -13.11
N ALA A 317 -18.33 -1.31 -12.52
CA ALA A 317 -19.28 -0.33 -13.03
C ALA A 317 -18.66 0.67 -14.02
N VAL A 318 -17.41 1.06 -13.80
CA VAL A 318 -16.68 2.04 -14.64
C VAL A 318 -15.29 1.51 -14.93
N SER A 319 -14.90 1.38 -16.21
CA SER A 319 -13.54 1.01 -16.57
C SER A 319 -12.54 2.10 -16.17
N PHE A 320 -11.29 1.71 -15.90
CA PHE A 320 -10.24 2.69 -15.61
C PHE A 320 -10.04 3.68 -16.75
N ALA A 321 -10.07 3.23 -18.01
CA ALA A 321 -10.07 4.11 -19.17
C ALA A 321 -11.23 5.13 -19.14
N GLY A 322 -12.39 4.72 -18.61
CA GLY A 322 -13.54 5.62 -18.42
C GLY A 322 -13.31 6.66 -17.31
N ILE A 323 -12.57 6.35 -16.27
CA ILE A 323 -12.12 7.30 -15.23
C ILE A 323 -11.07 8.24 -15.82
N GLN A 324 -10.08 7.69 -16.52
CA GLN A 324 -8.98 8.44 -17.14
C GLN A 324 -9.49 9.49 -18.15
N ALA A 325 -10.50 9.14 -18.95
CA ALA A 325 -11.14 10.08 -19.87
C ALA A 325 -11.79 11.29 -19.16
N GLN A 326 -12.25 11.11 -17.90
CA GLN A 326 -12.80 12.22 -17.10
C GLN A 326 -11.71 13.16 -16.57
N CYS A 327 -10.49 12.66 -16.41
CA CYS A 327 -9.34 13.42 -15.91
C CYS A 327 -8.60 14.19 -17.02
N GLY A 328 -8.91 13.90 -18.29
CA GLY A 328 -8.24 14.46 -19.46
C GLY A 328 -9.02 15.56 -20.21
N ASP A 329 -10.22 15.91 -19.76
CA ASP A 329 -10.96 17.02 -20.35
C ASP A 329 -10.20 18.34 -20.15
N PRO A 330 -9.96 19.13 -21.20
CA PRO A 330 -9.33 20.43 -21.07
C PRO A 330 -10.18 21.33 -20.16
N GLU A 331 -9.48 22.18 -19.43
CA GLU A 331 -10.03 23.18 -18.53
C GLU A 331 -11.21 23.96 -19.19
N ASP A 332 -12.34 24.04 -18.48
CA ASP A 332 -13.36 25.02 -18.84
C ASP A 332 -12.70 26.42 -18.84
N PRO A 333 -12.89 27.26 -19.87
CA PRO A 333 -12.23 28.55 -19.96
C PRO A 333 -12.54 29.51 -18.79
N GLU A 334 -13.52 29.20 -17.94
CA GLU A 334 -13.89 30.02 -16.78
C GLU A 334 -13.00 29.78 -15.56
N ASP A 335 -12.14 28.73 -15.53
CA ASP A 335 -11.27 28.42 -14.39
C ASP A 335 -9.88 29.13 -14.45
N SER A 336 -9.61 29.99 -15.42
CA SER A 336 -8.30 30.63 -15.61
C SER A 336 -8.11 31.95 -14.85
N GLU A 337 -9.07 32.43 -14.05
CA GLU A 337 -9.02 33.76 -13.40
C GLU A 337 -8.64 33.76 -11.90
N ASP A 338 -8.32 32.62 -11.27
CA ASP A 338 -7.87 32.67 -9.87
C ASP A 338 -6.38 32.27 -9.70
N HIS A 339 -5.51 33.06 -10.31
CA HIS A 339 -4.10 33.12 -9.94
C HIS A 339 -3.96 34.03 -8.72
N GLY A 340 -4.27 33.49 -7.54
CA GLY A 340 -3.90 34.09 -6.27
C GLY A 340 -2.39 34.19 -6.13
N ASP A 341 -1.93 35.34 -5.75
CA ASP A 341 -0.62 35.86 -5.34
C ASP A 341 0.50 34.81 -5.09
N PRO A 342 1.65 34.89 -5.80
CA PRO A 342 2.78 33.99 -5.60
C PRO A 342 3.65 34.45 -4.42
N GLY A 343 3.15 34.27 -3.20
CA GLY A 343 3.77 34.80 -1.96
C GLY A 343 4.17 33.77 -0.91
N ASP A 344 4.03 32.47 -1.12
CA ASP A 344 4.45 31.47 -0.14
C ASP A 344 5.10 30.25 -0.82
N GLY A 345 6.34 29.96 -0.38
CA GLY A 345 7.24 28.94 -0.99
C GLY A 345 6.85 27.48 -0.79
N SER A 346 5.56 27.13 -0.81
CA SER A 346 5.02 25.76 -0.67
C SER A 346 4.59 25.14 -2.03
N THR A 347 5.21 25.49 -3.14
CA THR A 347 4.52 25.56 -4.43
C THR A 347 4.75 24.43 -5.43
N GLU A 348 5.61 23.43 -5.20
CA GLU A 348 5.79 22.36 -6.21
C GLU A 348 5.00 21.08 -5.94
N GLU A 349 4.72 20.72 -4.69
CA GLU A 349 3.98 19.49 -4.36
C GLU A 349 2.45 19.62 -4.54
N THR A 350 1.92 20.83 -4.44
CA THR A 350 0.47 21.07 -4.54
C THR A 350 -0.04 21.07 -5.98
N ALA A 351 0.82 21.30 -6.95
CA ALA A 351 0.46 21.40 -8.37
C ALA A 351 0.18 20.05 -9.05
N VAL A 352 0.59 18.93 -8.44
CA VAL A 352 0.43 17.58 -9.00
C VAL A 352 -0.86 16.90 -8.51
N MET A 353 -1.40 17.32 -7.37
CA MET A 353 -2.63 16.75 -6.80
C MET A 353 -3.86 17.41 -7.44
N ILE A 354 -4.84 16.57 -7.77
CA ILE A 354 -6.14 17.04 -8.27
C ILE A 354 -6.78 17.95 -7.21
N SER A 355 -7.30 19.12 -7.62
CA SER A 355 -7.98 20.02 -6.70
C SER A 355 -9.20 19.34 -6.05
N ARG A 356 -9.56 19.72 -4.82
CA ARG A 356 -10.76 19.16 -4.14
C ARG A 356 -12.02 19.38 -4.97
N ARG A 357 -12.10 20.50 -5.70
CA ARG A 357 -13.24 20.85 -6.57
C ARG A 357 -13.33 19.90 -7.77
N ASP A 358 -12.20 19.65 -8.44
CA ASP A 358 -12.12 18.71 -9.56
C ASP A 358 -12.38 17.28 -9.10
N ALA A 359 -11.83 16.87 -7.96
CA ALA A 359 -12.08 15.57 -7.38
C ALA A 359 -13.57 15.35 -7.11
N ALA A 360 -14.26 16.32 -6.51
CA ALA A 360 -15.70 16.23 -6.27
C ALA A 360 -16.51 16.18 -7.58
N ARG A 361 -16.14 17.00 -8.59
CA ARG A 361 -16.79 17.02 -9.91
C ARG A 361 -16.65 15.68 -10.63
N ILE A 362 -15.44 15.12 -10.68
CA ILE A 362 -15.15 13.85 -11.32
C ILE A 362 -15.83 12.70 -10.55
N SER A 363 -15.80 12.73 -9.23
CA SER A 363 -16.50 11.77 -8.37
C SER A 363 -18.00 11.73 -8.65
N ALA A 364 -18.64 12.90 -8.77
CA ALA A 364 -20.06 12.99 -9.13
C ALA A 364 -20.35 12.40 -10.51
N ARG A 365 -19.47 12.63 -11.51
CA ARG A 365 -19.61 12.02 -12.84
C ARG A 365 -19.44 10.50 -12.81
N ILE A 366 -18.51 9.97 -12.02
CA ILE A 366 -18.34 8.52 -11.81
C ILE A 366 -19.60 7.94 -11.16
N ALA A 367 -20.10 8.54 -10.09
CA ALA A 367 -21.34 8.12 -9.42
C ALA A 367 -22.55 8.11 -10.36
N ALA A 368 -22.69 9.14 -11.20
CA ALA A 368 -23.76 9.19 -12.19
C ALA A 368 -23.66 8.07 -13.23
N ARG A 369 -22.46 7.70 -13.68
CA ARG A 369 -22.23 6.58 -14.59
C ARG A 369 -22.57 5.23 -13.92
N ILE A 370 -22.19 5.04 -12.66
CA ILE A 370 -22.54 3.86 -11.87
C ILE A 370 -24.08 3.74 -11.81
N ALA A 371 -24.77 4.83 -11.47
CA ALA A 371 -26.22 4.87 -11.36
C ALA A 371 -26.95 4.67 -12.70
N ALA A 372 -26.35 5.11 -13.82
CA ALA A 372 -26.93 4.99 -15.16
C ALA A 372 -26.67 3.64 -15.84
N ARG A 373 -25.88 2.76 -15.23
CA ARG A 373 -25.50 1.46 -15.82
C ARG A 373 -26.75 0.58 -16.02
N LYS A 374 -27.08 0.32 -17.28
CA LYS A 374 -27.99 -0.79 -17.64
C LYS A 374 -27.15 -2.04 -17.86
N PRO A 375 -27.55 -3.20 -17.34
CA PRO A 375 -26.83 -4.45 -17.59
C PRO A 375 -27.00 -4.85 -19.07
N SER A 376 -25.99 -4.57 -19.91
CA SER A 376 -26.10 -4.77 -21.38
C SER A 376 -25.15 -5.81 -21.98
N SER A 377 -24.20 -6.32 -21.24
CA SER A 377 -23.32 -7.43 -21.67
C SER A 377 -23.11 -8.38 -20.49
N SER A 378 -22.77 -9.66 -20.75
CA SER A 378 -22.37 -10.53 -19.65
C SER A 378 -21.08 -9.98 -19.05
N ASP A 379 -21.05 -9.83 -17.73
CA ASP A 379 -19.86 -9.35 -17.03
C ASP A 379 -18.67 -10.31 -17.25
N LEU A 380 -18.95 -11.60 -17.46
CA LEU A 380 -18.00 -12.62 -17.85
C LEU A 380 -17.25 -12.29 -19.16
N GLN A 381 -17.98 -11.98 -20.25
CA GLN A 381 -17.37 -11.63 -21.54
C GLN A 381 -16.55 -10.35 -21.47
N THR A 382 -17.06 -9.35 -20.77
CA THR A 382 -16.40 -8.05 -20.61
C THR A 382 -15.06 -8.21 -19.91
N ARG A 383 -15.03 -8.98 -18.81
CA ARG A 383 -13.78 -9.24 -18.05
C ARG A 383 -12.77 -10.05 -18.84
N ARG A 384 -13.21 -11.11 -19.52
CA ARG A 384 -12.31 -11.88 -20.37
C ARG A 384 -11.64 -10.99 -21.42
N LYS A 385 -12.40 -10.14 -22.10
CA LYS A 385 -11.85 -9.22 -23.12
C LYS A 385 -10.89 -8.20 -22.53
N ARG A 386 -11.14 -7.70 -21.31
CA ARG A 386 -10.20 -6.81 -20.60
C ARG A 386 -8.85 -7.46 -20.33
N LEU A 387 -8.85 -8.75 -20.00
CA LEU A 387 -7.63 -9.53 -19.78
C LEU A 387 -6.99 -10.00 -21.10
N ALA A 388 -7.51 -9.54 -22.25
CA ALA A 388 -7.08 -9.95 -23.59
C ALA A 388 -7.12 -11.48 -23.83
N LEU A 389 -7.89 -12.24 -23.02
CA LEU A 389 -8.03 -13.68 -23.15
C LEU A 389 -8.98 -14.05 -24.28
N SER A 390 -8.62 -15.02 -25.10
CA SER A 390 -9.57 -15.73 -25.97
C SER A 390 -10.50 -16.61 -25.13
N GLN A 391 -11.64 -16.98 -25.70
CA GLN A 391 -12.56 -17.95 -25.04
C GLN A 391 -11.88 -19.28 -24.76
N LYS A 392 -10.96 -19.71 -25.66
CA LYS A 392 -10.21 -20.94 -25.49
C LYS A 392 -9.24 -20.85 -24.30
N GLU A 393 -8.49 -19.76 -24.21
CA GLU A 393 -7.55 -19.54 -23.08
C GLU A 393 -8.30 -19.49 -21.75
N LEU A 394 -9.43 -18.79 -21.66
CA LEU A 394 -10.24 -18.80 -20.45
C LEU A 394 -10.79 -20.18 -20.11
N SER A 395 -11.20 -20.95 -21.14
CA SER A 395 -11.64 -22.34 -20.95
C SER A 395 -10.51 -23.22 -20.40
N ASP A 396 -9.30 -23.08 -20.94
CA ASP A 396 -8.12 -23.85 -20.51
C ASP A 396 -7.70 -23.46 -19.07
N LEU A 397 -7.71 -22.17 -18.75
CA LEU A 397 -7.34 -21.63 -17.41
C LEU A 397 -8.36 -22.00 -16.33
N SER A 398 -9.65 -21.96 -16.65
CA SER A 398 -10.73 -22.22 -15.68
C SER A 398 -11.12 -23.70 -15.59
N GLY A 399 -10.70 -24.53 -16.57
CA GLY A 399 -11.19 -25.89 -16.70
C GLY A 399 -12.65 -26.01 -17.14
N VAL A 400 -13.33 -24.90 -17.42
CA VAL A 400 -14.73 -24.87 -17.87
C VAL A 400 -14.78 -25.14 -19.37
N ASN A 401 -15.63 -26.08 -19.77
CA ASN A 401 -15.77 -26.46 -21.19
C ASN A 401 -16.06 -25.23 -22.07
N LEU A 402 -15.33 -25.11 -23.19
CA LEU A 402 -15.40 -23.96 -24.10
C LEU A 402 -16.84 -23.69 -24.59
N ARG A 403 -17.61 -24.70 -24.91
CA ARG A 403 -19.00 -24.54 -25.36
C ARG A 403 -19.89 -23.99 -24.22
N THR A 404 -19.66 -24.44 -23.00
CA THR A 404 -20.39 -23.93 -21.82
C THR A 404 -20.03 -22.47 -21.56
N LEU A 405 -18.75 -22.11 -21.66
CA LEU A 405 -18.29 -20.75 -21.55
C LEU A 405 -18.94 -19.83 -22.60
N GLN A 406 -18.95 -20.28 -23.86
CA GLN A 406 -19.62 -19.56 -24.95
C GLN A 406 -21.10 -19.31 -24.68
N GLN A 407 -21.82 -20.32 -24.17
CA GLN A 407 -23.22 -20.19 -23.81
C GLN A 407 -23.48 -19.18 -22.69
N TYR A 408 -22.57 -19.10 -21.69
CA TYR A 408 -22.68 -18.07 -20.65
C TYR A 408 -22.42 -16.66 -21.21
N GLU A 409 -21.43 -16.51 -22.09
CA GLU A 409 -21.10 -15.18 -22.65
C GLU A 409 -22.20 -14.61 -23.56
N ILE A 410 -22.90 -15.47 -24.32
CA ILE A 410 -24.01 -15.04 -25.16
C ILE A 410 -25.36 -15.06 -24.42
N LYS A 411 -25.37 -15.37 -23.11
CA LYS A 411 -26.56 -15.48 -22.25
C LYS A 411 -27.57 -16.54 -22.71
N ASP A 412 -27.15 -17.53 -23.51
CA ASP A 412 -27.95 -18.71 -23.85
C ASP A 412 -28.12 -19.63 -22.62
N LYS A 413 -27.17 -19.55 -21.69
CA LYS A 413 -27.20 -20.24 -20.41
C LYS A 413 -27.02 -19.22 -19.27
N ASP A 414 -27.91 -19.32 -18.28
CA ASP A 414 -27.86 -18.43 -17.11
C ASP A 414 -26.70 -18.82 -16.19
N ILE A 415 -25.70 -17.94 -16.08
CA ILE A 415 -24.54 -18.17 -15.23
C ILE A 415 -24.91 -18.18 -13.74
N ASN A 416 -25.98 -17.50 -13.32
CA ASN A 416 -26.46 -17.51 -11.94
C ASN A 416 -26.97 -18.90 -11.50
N ARG A 417 -27.23 -19.79 -12.45
CA ARG A 417 -27.60 -21.19 -12.21
C ARG A 417 -26.46 -22.17 -12.39
N ALA A 418 -25.25 -21.68 -12.64
CA ALA A 418 -24.06 -22.54 -12.73
C ALA A 418 -23.72 -23.14 -11.37
N ALA A 419 -23.03 -24.29 -11.40
CA ALA A 419 -22.50 -24.85 -10.17
C ALA A 419 -21.51 -23.86 -9.51
N ALA A 420 -21.54 -23.75 -8.20
CA ALA A 420 -20.67 -22.82 -7.46
C ALA A 420 -19.17 -23.02 -7.80
N ALA A 421 -18.73 -24.27 -8.01
CA ALA A 421 -17.37 -24.58 -8.45
C ALA A 421 -17.06 -23.94 -9.83
N THR A 422 -17.97 -24.02 -10.79
CA THR A 422 -17.79 -23.41 -12.11
C THR A 422 -17.63 -21.89 -12.03
N VAL A 423 -18.49 -21.23 -11.23
CA VAL A 423 -18.41 -19.78 -11.03
C VAL A 423 -17.13 -19.40 -10.32
N TYR A 424 -16.73 -20.17 -9.31
CA TYR A 424 -15.48 -19.98 -8.58
C TYR A 424 -14.26 -20.14 -9.48
N ASP A 425 -14.20 -21.19 -10.32
CA ASP A 425 -13.08 -21.43 -11.24
C ASP A 425 -12.96 -20.34 -12.30
N LEU A 426 -14.09 -19.88 -12.84
CA LEU A 426 -14.12 -18.71 -13.74
C LEU A 426 -13.65 -17.44 -13.05
N SER A 427 -14.10 -17.20 -11.83
CA SER A 427 -13.69 -16.01 -11.07
C SER A 427 -12.18 -15.99 -10.79
N ARG A 428 -11.59 -17.14 -10.46
CA ARG A 428 -10.14 -17.27 -10.28
C ARG A 428 -9.37 -17.03 -11.58
N ALA A 429 -9.82 -17.64 -12.68
CA ALA A 429 -9.17 -17.47 -13.98
C ALA A 429 -9.26 -16.02 -14.51
N LEU A 430 -10.27 -15.28 -14.07
CA LEU A 430 -10.49 -13.86 -14.41
C LEU A 430 -10.01 -12.88 -13.35
N TYR A 431 -9.33 -13.37 -12.31
CA TYR A 431 -8.85 -12.53 -11.20
C TYR A 431 -9.93 -11.58 -10.68
N CYS A 432 -11.12 -12.13 -10.33
CA CYS A 432 -12.24 -11.33 -9.87
C CYS A 432 -13.11 -12.07 -8.82
N ASN A 433 -13.94 -11.32 -8.10
CA ASN A 433 -14.92 -11.92 -7.21
C ASN A 433 -16.02 -12.66 -7.99
N VAL A 434 -16.60 -13.68 -7.38
CA VAL A 434 -17.75 -14.44 -7.94
C VAL A 434 -18.89 -13.50 -8.33
N THR A 435 -19.16 -12.48 -7.50
CA THR A 435 -20.20 -11.47 -7.75
C THR A 435 -19.98 -10.64 -9.01
N ASN A 436 -18.74 -10.55 -9.49
CA ASN A 436 -18.40 -9.75 -10.67
C ASN A 436 -18.68 -10.43 -12.01
N ILE A 437 -18.99 -11.73 -12.01
CA ILE A 437 -19.31 -12.50 -13.21
C ILE A 437 -20.75 -13.01 -13.22
N LEU A 438 -21.46 -12.86 -12.10
CA LEU A 438 -22.90 -13.14 -12.02
C LEU A 438 -23.69 -11.99 -12.68
N ASP A 439 -24.74 -12.34 -13.40
CA ASP A 439 -25.69 -11.37 -13.95
C ASP A 439 -26.70 -10.99 -12.85
N PHE A 440 -26.55 -9.84 -12.23
CA PHE A 440 -27.55 -9.31 -11.31
C PHE A 440 -28.73 -8.75 -12.09
N ILE A 441 -29.93 -9.17 -11.71
CA ILE A 441 -31.23 -8.75 -12.30
C ILE A 441 -31.59 -7.37 -11.78
#